data_8a454d0acc196734440cf91448a77d04
#
_entry.id   8a454d0acc196734440cf91448a77d04
#
_cell.length_a   1.000
_cell.length_b   1.000
_cell.length_c   1.000
_cell.angle_alpha   90.00
_cell.angle_beta   90.00
_cell.angle_gamma   90.00
#
_symmetry.space_group_name_H-M   'P 1'
#
loop_
_entity.id
_entity.type
_entity.pdbx_description
1 polymer ?
#
loop_
_entity_poly.entity_id
_entity_poly.type
_entity_poly.pdbx_seq_one_letter_code
_entity_poly.pdbx_strand_id
1 'polypeptide(L)'
;MNESVMNISNSQLMLTYLFALIAMLITSFNGINRNKDIVVGTLRMTVQLFIAGFILVYIFDSASFILSALMVLVMEFFAIFNIVTNKKGKLNSGLKRTLILAQVIGTIFTLAFFLIIVVRPKPIYNPQYLIPLGGMIIGNSMTGINLALNQMLNSIENNRSTIEGSLMLGASPRMAMDKIIKNAFDTAITPTLNSIKNMGIISLPGMMTGQIPVSYTHLTLPTILLV
;
A
#
# COMPACT_ATOMS: atom_id res chain seq x y z
N MET A 1 -3.20 -35.28 -3.95
CA MET A 1 -4.54 -34.74 -4.29
C MET A 1 -4.28 -33.47 -5.08
N ASN A 2 -4.43 -33.54 -6.40
CA ASN A 2 -4.36 -32.36 -7.27
C ASN A 2 -5.68 -31.60 -7.09
N GLU A 3 -5.74 -30.69 -6.17
CA GLU A 3 -6.82 -29.70 -6.16
C GLU A 3 -6.58 -28.78 -7.35
N SER A 4 -7.40 -28.99 -8.35
CA SER A 4 -7.47 -28.16 -9.54
C SER A 4 -7.80 -26.73 -9.09
N VAL A 5 -6.81 -25.83 -9.19
CA VAL A 5 -7.06 -24.38 -9.17
C VAL A 5 -8.21 -24.13 -10.14
N MET A 6 -9.33 -23.59 -9.65
CA MET A 6 -10.49 -23.27 -10.50
C MET A 6 -10.02 -22.41 -11.67
N ASN A 7 -10.10 -22.95 -12.88
CA ASN A 7 -9.82 -22.20 -14.09
C ASN A 7 -10.95 -21.20 -14.33
N ILE A 8 -10.67 -19.94 -14.02
CA ILE A 8 -11.60 -18.83 -14.26
C ILE A 8 -11.64 -18.58 -15.77
N SER A 9 -12.82 -18.72 -16.37
CA SER A 9 -13.01 -18.45 -17.80
C SER A 9 -12.83 -16.94 -18.09
N ASN A 10 -12.35 -16.63 -19.31
CA ASN A 10 -12.20 -15.24 -19.77
C ASN A 10 -13.49 -14.44 -19.68
N SER A 11 -14.65 -15.08 -19.86
CA SER A 11 -15.96 -14.43 -19.67
C SER A 11 -16.24 -14.05 -18.22
N GLN A 12 -15.80 -14.85 -17.26
CA GLN A 12 -15.91 -14.55 -15.83
C GLN A 12 -14.98 -13.39 -15.41
N LEU A 13 -13.79 -13.32 -16.01
CA LEU A 13 -12.89 -12.18 -15.82
C LEU A 13 -13.51 -10.89 -16.38
N MET A 14 -14.20 -10.94 -17.52
CA MET A 14 -14.90 -9.76 -18.05
C MET A 14 -16.02 -9.28 -17.12
N LEU A 15 -16.71 -10.18 -16.42
CA LEU A 15 -17.74 -9.78 -15.44
C LEU A 15 -17.18 -8.95 -14.27
N THR A 16 -15.91 -9.07 -13.94
CA THR A 16 -15.30 -8.23 -12.88
C THR A 16 -15.25 -6.76 -13.27
N TYR A 17 -15.14 -6.44 -14.57
CA TYR A 17 -15.17 -5.05 -15.04
C TYR A 17 -16.56 -4.40 -14.91
N LEU A 18 -17.64 -5.19 -14.73
CA LEU A 18 -18.97 -4.68 -14.44
C LEU A 18 -18.96 -3.82 -13.15
N PHE A 19 -18.18 -4.21 -12.15
CA PHE A 19 -18.05 -3.40 -10.93
C PHE A 19 -17.43 -2.03 -11.19
N ALA A 20 -16.45 -1.94 -12.09
CA ALA A 20 -15.87 -0.67 -12.49
C ALA A 20 -16.89 0.22 -13.24
N LEU A 21 -17.73 -0.40 -14.08
CA LEU A 21 -18.83 0.30 -14.74
C LEU A 21 -19.87 0.81 -13.73
N ILE A 22 -20.28 0.00 -12.78
CA ILE A 22 -21.21 0.40 -11.70
C ILE A 22 -20.61 1.56 -10.89
N ALA A 23 -19.34 1.48 -10.49
CA ALA A 23 -18.68 2.57 -9.79
C ALA A 23 -18.67 3.87 -10.61
N MET A 24 -18.43 3.77 -11.92
CA MET A 24 -18.45 4.90 -12.85
C MET A 24 -19.85 5.51 -12.99
N LEU A 25 -20.88 4.69 -13.05
CA LEU A 25 -22.28 5.15 -13.07
C LEU A 25 -22.63 5.88 -11.76
N ILE A 26 -22.31 5.30 -10.61
CA ILE A 26 -22.58 5.92 -9.30
C ILE A 26 -21.88 7.28 -9.18
N THR A 27 -20.60 7.37 -9.55
CA THR A 27 -19.86 8.65 -9.50
C THR A 27 -20.41 9.67 -10.47
N SER A 28 -20.86 9.25 -11.66
CA SER A 28 -21.48 10.11 -12.66
C SER A 28 -22.82 10.65 -12.19
N PHE A 29 -23.69 9.81 -11.64
CA PHE A 29 -24.99 10.23 -11.10
C PHE A 29 -24.88 11.21 -9.92
N ASN A 30 -23.84 11.06 -9.10
CA ASN A 30 -23.58 11.96 -7.97
C ASN A 30 -22.79 13.23 -8.35
N GLY A 31 -22.56 13.48 -9.64
CA GLY A 31 -21.83 14.66 -10.10
C GLY A 31 -20.33 14.67 -9.72
N ILE A 32 -19.78 13.53 -9.33
CA ILE A 32 -18.38 13.39 -8.95
C ILE A 32 -17.54 13.14 -10.22
N ASN A 33 -16.73 14.10 -10.61
CA ASN A 33 -16.00 14.09 -11.89
C ASN A 33 -14.74 13.21 -11.80
N ARG A 34 -14.90 11.90 -11.48
CA ARG A 34 -13.80 10.92 -11.34
C ARG A 34 -13.80 9.81 -12.40
N ASN A 35 -14.63 9.93 -13.41
CA ASN A 35 -14.75 8.88 -14.43
C ASN A 35 -13.44 8.60 -15.17
N LYS A 36 -12.67 9.65 -15.48
CA LYS A 36 -11.35 9.50 -16.10
C LYS A 36 -10.37 8.72 -15.19
N ASP A 37 -10.37 9.00 -13.90
CA ASP A 37 -9.50 8.33 -12.94
C ASP A 37 -9.86 6.84 -12.83
N ILE A 38 -11.16 6.50 -12.86
CA ILE A 38 -11.64 5.12 -12.81
C ILE A 38 -11.21 4.38 -14.08
N VAL A 39 -11.47 4.93 -15.26
CA VAL A 39 -11.13 4.27 -16.54
C VAL A 39 -9.62 4.08 -16.66
N VAL A 40 -8.85 5.15 -16.46
CA VAL A 40 -7.37 5.09 -16.55
C VAL A 40 -6.80 4.15 -15.48
N GLY A 41 -7.35 4.20 -14.26
CA GLY A 41 -6.93 3.32 -13.16
C GLY A 41 -7.19 1.84 -13.48
N THR A 42 -8.39 1.52 -13.97
CA THR A 42 -8.77 0.14 -14.36
C THR A 42 -7.90 -0.37 -15.51
N LEU A 43 -7.70 0.43 -16.56
CA LEU A 43 -6.85 0.04 -17.69
C LEU A 43 -5.40 -0.18 -17.24
N ARG A 44 -4.87 0.73 -16.44
CA ARG A 44 -3.53 0.62 -15.88
C ARG A 44 -3.38 -0.63 -15.01
N MET A 45 -4.36 -0.90 -14.14
CA MET A 45 -4.40 -2.10 -13.30
C MET A 45 -4.35 -3.38 -14.16
N THR A 46 -5.16 -3.46 -15.19
CA THR A 46 -5.22 -4.63 -16.09
C THR A 46 -3.88 -4.88 -16.76
N VAL A 47 -3.29 -3.85 -17.35
CA VAL A 47 -1.98 -3.96 -18.02
C VAL A 47 -0.89 -4.35 -17.02
N GLN A 48 -0.88 -3.74 -15.83
CA GLN A 48 0.10 -4.04 -14.80
C GLN A 48 -0.03 -5.46 -14.27
N LEU A 49 -1.26 -5.96 -14.02
CA LEU A 49 -1.47 -7.34 -13.56
C LEU A 49 -1.06 -8.35 -14.62
N PHE A 50 -1.35 -8.09 -15.89
CA PHE A 50 -0.94 -8.97 -16.99
C PHE A 50 0.58 -9.07 -17.08
N ILE A 51 1.28 -7.95 -17.10
CA ILE A 51 2.74 -7.92 -17.14
C ILE A 51 3.34 -8.56 -15.88
N ALA A 52 2.81 -8.23 -14.70
CA ALA A 52 3.28 -8.78 -13.43
C ALA A 52 3.12 -10.30 -13.39
N GLY A 53 2.01 -10.84 -13.92
CA GLY A 53 1.79 -12.28 -14.00
C GLY A 53 2.91 -13.02 -14.73
N PHE A 54 3.30 -12.55 -15.93
CA PHE A 54 4.41 -13.15 -16.69
C PHE A 54 5.75 -13.02 -15.97
N ILE A 55 6.02 -11.86 -15.41
CA ILE A 55 7.28 -11.60 -14.67
C ILE A 55 7.38 -12.50 -13.44
N LEU A 56 6.29 -12.65 -12.68
CA LEU A 56 6.26 -13.46 -11.47
C LEU A 56 6.48 -14.94 -11.75
N VAL A 57 5.85 -15.50 -12.81
CA VAL A 57 6.08 -16.89 -13.22
C VAL A 57 7.58 -17.10 -13.49
N TYR A 58 8.19 -16.23 -14.28
CA TYR A 58 9.61 -16.31 -14.61
C TYR A 58 10.53 -16.20 -13.36
N ILE A 59 10.20 -15.30 -12.44
CA ILE A 59 10.99 -15.11 -11.20
C ILE A 59 10.85 -16.32 -10.27
N PHE A 60 9.65 -16.89 -10.16
CA PHE A 60 9.40 -18.05 -9.30
C PHE A 60 10.12 -19.30 -9.81
N ASP A 61 10.18 -19.50 -11.12
CA ASP A 61 10.88 -20.62 -11.75
C ASP A 61 12.40 -20.48 -11.61
N SER A 62 12.94 -19.26 -11.75
CA SER A 62 14.39 -19.02 -11.69
C SER A 62 14.95 -18.98 -10.29
N ALA A 63 14.12 -18.72 -9.25
CA ALA A 63 14.49 -18.57 -7.83
C ALA A 63 15.77 -17.72 -7.59
N SER A 64 16.02 -16.73 -8.48
CA SER A 64 17.23 -15.90 -8.46
C SER A 64 17.12 -14.78 -7.43
N PHE A 65 18.16 -14.60 -6.60
CA PHE A 65 18.27 -13.48 -5.66
C PHE A 65 18.17 -12.12 -6.38
N ILE A 66 18.88 -11.98 -7.49
CA ILE A 66 18.97 -10.71 -8.23
C ILE A 66 17.59 -10.29 -8.75
N LEU A 67 16.83 -11.22 -9.33
CA LEU A 67 15.50 -10.94 -9.87
C LEU A 67 14.51 -10.60 -8.76
N SER A 68 14.55 -11.32 -7.64
CA SER A 68 13.69 -11.06 -6.49
C SER A 68 13.97 -9.68 -5.87
N ALA A 69 15.25 -9.34 -5.68
CA ALA A 69 15.66 -8.03 -5.17
C ALA A 69 15.29 -6.90 -6.14
N LEU A 70 15.51 -7.11 -7.45
CA LEU A 70 15.13 -6.14 -8.48
C LEU A 70 13.61 -5.87 -8.47
N MET A 71 12.79 -6.91 -8.30
CA MET A 71 11.35 -6.75 -8.23
C MET A 71 10.94 -5.90 -7.03
N VAL A 72 11.49 -6.14 -5.84
CA VAL A 72 11.23 -5.32 -4.64
C VAL A 72 11.68 -3.87 -4.87
N LEU A 73 12.83 -3.65 -5.49
CA LEU A 73 13.31 -2.29 -5.83
C LEU A 73 12.37 -1.58 -6.80
N VAL A 74 11.85 -2.28 -7.79
CA VAL A 74 10.86 -1.72 -8.73
C VAL A 74 9.58 -1.35 -7.98
N MET A 75 9.08 -2.20 -7.08
CA MET A 75 7.90 -1.91 -6.26
C MET A 75 8.13 -0.68 -5.37
N GLU A 76 9.28 -0.59 -4.71
CA GLU A 76 9.65 0.57 -3.88
C GLU A 76 9.74 1.85 -4.70
N PHE A 77 10.36 1.79 -5.87
CA PHE A 77 10.44 2.92 -6.79
C PHE A 77 9.04 3.43 -7.20
N PHE A 78 8.12 2.52 -7.53
CA PHE A 78 6.73 2.90 -7.85
C PHE A 78 6.00 3.50 -6.65
N ALA A 79 6.23 3.00 -5.44
CA ALA A 79 5.64 3.56 -4.23
C ALA A 79 6.12 4.99 -3.99
N ILE A 80 7.43 5.22 -4.06
CA ILE A 80 8.04 6.55 -3.94
C ILE A 80 7.51 7.50 -5.03
N PHE A 81 7.48 7.03 -6.28
CA PHE A 81 6.95 7.80 -7.40
C PHE A 81 5.49 8.23 -7.15
N ASN A 82 4.67 7.32 -6.62
CA ASN A 82 3.28 7.60 -6.28
C ASN A 82 3.18 8.67 -5.17
N ILE A 83 3.93 8.52 -4.06
CA ILE A 83 3.95 9.48 -2.95
C ILE A 83 4.30 10.90 -3.44
N VAL A 84 5.35 11.00 -4.26
CA VAL A 84 5.87 12.29 -4.73
C VAL A 84 4.99 12.93 -5.81
N THR A 85 4.39 12.10 -6.69
CA THR A 85 3.63 12.60 -7.85
C THR A 85 2.20 12.99 -7.50
N ASN A 86 1.55 12.29 -6.57
CA ASN A 86 0.18 12.60 -6.15
C ASN A 86 0.01 14.01 -5.56
N LYS A 87 1.10 14.70 -5.21
CA LYS A 87 1.11 16.02 -4.56
C LYS A 87 1.96 17.04 -5.31
N LYS A 88 1.93 16.99 -6.65
CA LYS A 88 2.64 17.97 -7.51
C LYS A 88 2.33 19.41 -7.07
N GLY A 89 3.37 20.15 -6.72
CA GLY A 89 3.30 21.58 -6.38
C GLY A 89 3.10 21.91 -4.90
N LYS A 90 2.62 20.99 -4.04
CA LYS A 90 2.41 21.25 -2.60
C LYS A 90 3.57 20.79 -1.70
N LEU A 91 4.54 20.05 -2.25
CA LEU A 91 5.66 19.48 -1.50
C LEU A 91 6.96 20.24 -1.75
N ASN A 92 7.54 20.80 -0.67
CA ASN A 92 8.89 21.35 -0.70
C ASN A 92 9.93 20.22 -0.89
N SER A 93 11.08 20.54 -1.49
CA SER A 93 12.17 19.56 -1.74
C SER A 93 12.66 18.87 -0.48
N GLY A 94 12.71 19.58 0.66
CA GLY A 94 13.06 19.00 1.94
C GLY A 94 12.06 17.94 2.40
N LEU A 95 10.76 18.23 2.31
CA LEU A 95 9.71 17.28 2.69
C LEU A 95 9.72 16.04 1.80
N LYS A 96 9.91 16.21 0.48
CA LYS A 96 10.04 15.07 -0.46
C LYS A 96 11.17 14.14 -0.05
N ARG A 97 12.35 14.69 0.26
CA ARG A 97 13.51 13.89 0.69
C ARG A 97 13.24 13.12 1.98
N THR A 98 12.61 13.77 2.95
CA THR A 98 12.24 13.13 4.22
C THR A 98 11.26 11.98 4.02
N LEU A 99 10.24 12.15 3.17
CA LEU A 99 9.25 11.12 2.86
C LEU A 99 9.89 9.91 2.13
N ILE A 100 10.78 10.17 1.18
CA ILE A 100 11.52 9.11 0.48
C ILE A 100 12.37 8.31 1.48
N LEU A 101 13.13 9.01 2.32
CA LEU A 101 13.96 8.35 3.33
C LEU A 101 13.12 7.55 4.33
N ALA A 102 11.99 8.11 4.80
CA ALA A 102 11.09 7.43 5.71
C ALA A 102 10.49 6.17 5.08
N GLN A 103 10.06 6.24 3.82
CA GLN A 103 9.54 5.08 3.08
C GLN A 103 10.62 3.99 2.97
N VAL A 104 11.80 4.32 2.43
CA VAL A 104 12.87 3.35 2.19
C VAL A 104 13.36 2.71 3.49
N ILE A 105 13.64 3.51 4.52
CA ILE A 105 14.13 2.99 5.79
C ILE A 105 13.06 2.13 6.47
N GLY A 106 11.81 2.59 6.48
CA GLY A 106 10.70 1.87 7.08
C GLY A 106 10.45 0.52 6.41
N THR A 107 10.40 0.48 5.08
CA THR A 107 10.15 -0.75 4.33
C THR A 107 11.31 -1.73 4.43
N ILE A 108 12.57 -1.27 4.28
CA ILE A 108 13.75 -2.14 4.40
C ILE A 108 13.85 -2.73 5.81
N PHE A 109 13.68 -1.90 6.85
CA PHE A 109 13.75 -2.36 8.22
C PHE A 109 12.67 -3.41 8.52
N THR A 110 11.43 -3.12 8.15
CA THR A 110 10.30 -4.02 8.39
C THR A 110 10.45 -5.33 7.60
N LEU A 111 10.81 -5.25 6.32
CA LEU A 111 11.00 -6.42 5.47
C LEU A 111 12.14 -7.29 5.96
N ALA A 112 13.29 -6.69 6.34
CA ALA A 112 14.43 -7.41 6.89
C ALA A 112 14.06 -8.09 8.22
N PHE A 113 13.37 -7.39 9.11
CA PHE A 113 12.89 -7.97 10.37
C PHE A 113 12.01 -9.20 10.12
N PHE A 114 11.06 -9.10 9.20
CA PHE A 114 10.16 -10.20 8.85
C PHE A 114 10.92 -11.41 8.29
N LEU A 115 11.77 -11.19 7.30
CA LEU A 115 12.47 -12.28 6.62
C LEU A 115 13.51 -12.96 7.52
N ILE A 116 14.21 -12.19 8.36
CA ILE A 116 15.32 -12.75 9.16
C ILE A 116 14.82 -13.34 10.48
N ILE A 117 13.83 -12.71 11.12
CA ILE A 117 13.41 -13.08 12.48
C ILE A 117 12.13 -13.91 12.47
N VAL A 118 11.14 -13.54 11.68
CA VAL A 118 9.80 -14.12 11.75
C VAL A 118 9.64 -15.30 10.81
N VAL A 119 9.78 -15.10 9.51
CA VAL A 119 9.44 -16.11 8.49
C VAL A 119 10.58 -17.10 8.27
N ARG A 120 11.83 -16.61 8.22
CA ARG A 120 13.06 -17.39 8.02
C ARG A 120 13.00 -18.36 6.83
N PRO A 121 12.60 -17.92 5.64
CA PRO A 121 12.52 -18.80 4.48
C PRO A 121 13.92 -19.31 4.11
N LYS A 122 13.97 -20.51 3.59
CA LYS A 122 15.23 -21.10 3.07
C LYS A 122 15.09 -21.31 1.56
N PRO A 123 15.81 -20.58 0.72
CA PRO A 123 16.72 -19.44 1.03
C PRO A 123 15.95 -18.16 1.46
N ILE A 124 16.62 -17.22 2.17
CA ILE A 124 16.00 -15.97 2.67
C ILE A 124 15.40 -15.12 1.52
N TYR A 125 15.97 -15.24 0.34
CA TYR A 125 15.53 -14.54 -0.87
C TYR A 125 14.46 -15.28 -1.68
N ASN A 126 13.83 -16.32 -1.13
CA ASN A 126 12.80 -17.07 -1.84
C ASN A 126 11.70 -16.11 -2.34
N PRO A 127 11.51 -16.01 -3.67
CA PRO A 127 10.60 -15.01 -4.26
C PRO A 127 9.15 -15.22 -3.85
N GLN A 128 8.74 -16.44 -3.52
CA GLN A 128 7.38 -16.76 -3.08
C GLN A 128 7.02 -16.09 -1.74
N TYR A 129 8.00 -15.75 -0.92
CA TYR A 129 7.81 -15.03 0.35
C TYR A 129 8.22 -13.56 0.22
N LEU A 130 9.36 -13.29 -0.38
CA LEU A 130 9.94 -11.95 -0.46
C LEU A 130 9.03 -10.98 -1.22
N ILE A 131 8.50 -11.39 -2.37
CA ILE A 131 7.70 -10.50 -3.23
C ILE A 131 6.33 -10.19 -2.63
N PRO A 132 5.52 -11.17 -2.19
CA PRO A 132 4.23 -10.86 -1.56
C PRO A 132 4.36 -10.04 -0.27
N LEU A 133 5.29 -10.42 0.63
CA LEU A 133 5.53 -9.67 1.87
C LEU A 133 6.01 -8.24 1.57
N GLY A 134 6.97 -8.10 0.65
CA GLY A 134 7.46 -6.79 0.20
C GLY A 134 6.32 -5.93 -0.34
N GLY A 135 5.46 -6.51 -1.20
CA GLY A 135 4.31 -5.81 -1.77
C GLY A 135 3.33 -5.31 -0.73
N MET A 136 3.00 -6.15 0.27
CA MET A 136 2.11 -5.75 1.37
C MET A 136 2.71 -4.63 2.21
N ILE A 137 3.97 -4.74 2.63
CA ILE A 137 4.66 -3.75 3.46
C ILE A 137 4.78 -2.42 2.71
N ILE A 138 5.29 -2.44 1.48
CA ILE A 138 5.48 -1.26 0.62
C ILE A 138 4.13 -0.58 0.33
N GLY A 139 3.12 -1.36 -0.05
CA GLY A 139 1.79 -0.84 -0.40
C GLY A 139 1.07 -0.19 0.77
N ASN A 140 1.12 -0.81 1.94
CA ASN A 140 0.47 -0.27 3.14
C ASN A 140 1.21 0.96 3.66
N SER A 141 2.55 0.94 3.69
CA SER A 141 3.37 2.09 4.04
C SER A 141 3.09 3.30 3.13
N MET A 142 3.07 3.06 1.81
CA MET A 142 2.69 4.08 0.82
C MET A 142 1.30 4.67 1.09
N THR A 143 0.33 3.81 1.40
CA THR A 143 -1.04 4.24 1.69
C THR A 143 -1.10 5.09 2.95
N GLY A 144 -0.46 4.65 4.03
CA GLY A 144 -0.38 5.39 5.29
C GLY A 144 0.26 6.77 5.10
N ILE A 145 1.40 6.85 4.40
CA ILE A 145 2.07 8.11 4.09
C ILE A 145 1.16 9.04 3.27
N ASN A 146 0.48 8.52 2.27
CA ASN A 146 -0.45 9.32 1.45
C ASN A 146 -1.62 9.86 2.26
N LEU A 147 -2.18 9.07 3.17
CA LEU A 147 -3.26 9.50 4.07
C LEU A 147 -2.78 10.58 5.04
N ALA A 148 -1.63 10.37 5.70
CA ALA A 148 -1.02 11.36 6.58
C ALA A 148 -0.78 12.69 5.87
N LEU A 149 -0.19 12.65 4.68
CA LEU A 149 0.09 13.83 3.86
C LEU A 149 -1.18 14.58 3.47
N ASN A 150 -2.20 13.85 3.01
CA ASN A 150 -3.48 14.46 2.65
C ASN A 150 -4.09 15.18 3.84
N GLN A 151 -4.17 14.49 4.98
CA GLN A 151 -4.73 15.06 6.20
C GLN A 151 -3.93 16.27 6.67
N MET A 152 -2.60 16.18 6.69
CA MET A 152 -1.73 17.26 7.11
C MET A 152 -1.89 18.50 6.22
N LEU A 153 -1.80 18.33 4.89
CA LEU A 153 -1.90 19.45 3.95
C LEU A 153 -3.28 20.13 4.01
N ASN A 154 -4.35 19.35 4.05
CA ASN A 154 -5.70 19.89 4.16
C ASN A 154 -5.91 20.59 5.51
N SER A 155 -5.39 20.03 6.61
CA SER A 155 -5.50 20.65 7.93
C SER A 155 -4.72 21.95 8.04
N ILE A 156 -3.54 22.05 7.41
CA ILE A 156 -2.77 23.31 7.35
C ILE A 156 -3.56 24.37 6.59
N GLU A 157 -4.12 24.01 5.44
CA GLU A 157 -4.89 24.95 4.61
C GLU A 157 -6.14 25.45 5.34
N ASN A 158 -6.89 24.55 5.98
CA ASN A 158 -8.12 24.87 6.69
C ASN A 158 -7.91 25.62 8.01
N ASN A 159 -6.76 25.45 8.68
CA ASN A 159 -6.47 26.08 9.98
C ASN A 159 -5.37 27.14 9.88
N ARG A 160 -5.15 27.69 8.70
CA ARG A 160 -4.05 28.64 8.45
C ARG A 160 -4.08 29.85 9.39
N SER A 161 -5.24 30.48 9.57
CA SER A 161 -5.42 31.63 10.46
C SER A 161 -5.10 31.30 11.92
N THR A 162 -5.50 30.12 12.39
CA THR A 162 -5.21 29.66 13.76
C THR A 162 -3.71 29.40 13.95
N ILE A 163 -3.04 28.82 12.94
CA ILE A 163 -1.60 28.58 12.98
C ILE A 163 -0.85 29.92 13.02
N GLU A 164 -1.18 30.85 12.11
CA GLU A 164 -0.56 32.17 12.04
C GLU A 164 -0.80 32.97 13.34
N GLY A 165 -2.02 32.93 13.87
CA GLY A 165 -2.35 33.57 15.15
C GLY A 165 -1.55 33.01 16.34
N SER A 166 -1.39 31.69 16.39
CA SER A 166 -0.59 31.02 17.41
C SER A 166 0.90 31.44 17.34
N LEU A 167 1.43 31.53 16.13
CA LEU A 167 2.81 31.96 15.89
C LEU A 167 3.01 33.44 16.28
N MET A 168 2.04 34.32 16.00
CA MET A 168 2.05 35.74 16.41
C MET A 168 2.01 35.89 17.91
N LEU A 169 1.37 34.97 18.63
CA LEU A 169 1.33 34.93 20.10
C LEU A 169 2.62 34.31 20.71
N GLY A 170 3.62 33.99 19.91
CA GLY A 170 4.91 33.46 20.36
C GLY A 170 4.99 31.94 20.51
N ALA A 171 3.99 31.20 20.05
CA ALA A 171 4.07 29.73 20.02
C ALA A 171 5.17 29.26 19.03
N SER A 172 5.90 28.21 19.43
CA SER A 172 6.84 27.59 18.49
C SER A 172 6.10 26.91 17.33
N PRO A 173 6.71 26.79 16.11
CA PRO A 173 6.08 26.10 14.99
C PRO A 173 5.62 24.68 15.33
N ARG A 174 6.37 24.00 16.19
CA ARG A 174 6.00 22.64 16.64
C ARG A 174 4.71 22.65 17.49
N MET A 175 4.56 23.63 18.38
CA MET A 175 3.34 23.76 19.20
C MET A 175 2.13 24.13 18.35
N ALA A 176 2.29 25.06 17.39
CA ALA A 176 1.21 25.46 16.48
C ALA A 176 0.73 24.31 15.58
N MET A 177 1.61 23.35 15.27
CA MET A 177 1.32 22.22 14.38
C MET A 177 1.00 20.91 15.12
N ASP A 178 1.14 20.83 16.45
CA ASP A 178 1.07 19.57 17.22
C ASP A 178 -0.24 18.82 16.99
N LYS A 179 -1.37 19.50 17.07
CA LYS A 179 -2.70 18.91 16.84
C LYS A 179 -2.85 18.38 15.41
N ILE A 180 -2.32 19.10 14.43
CA ILE A 180 -2.39 18.72 13.01
C ILE A 180 -1.56 17.47 12.76
N ILE A 181 -0.36 17.39 13.34
CA ILE A 181 0.54 16.25 13.22
C ILE A 181 -0.09 15.01 13.86
N LYS A 182 -0.66 15.13 15.05
CA LYS A 182 -1.35 14.04 15.74
C LYS A 182 -2.54 13.51 14.94
N ASN A 183 -3.37 14.39 14.40
CA ASN A 183 -4.51 14.00 13.56
C ASN A 183 -4.06 13.34 12.25
N ALA A 184 -2.98 13.81 11.64
CA ALA A 184 -2.43 13.19 10.44
C ALA A 184 -1.90 11.78 10.72
N PHE A 185 -1.23 11.59 11.87
CA PHE A 185 -0.75 10.28 12.29
C PHE A 185 -1.92 9.32 12.59
N ASP A 186 -2.94 9.77 13.31
CA ASP A 186 -4.14 8.99 13.62
C ASP A 186 -4.85 8.54 12.33
N THR A 187 -5.00 9.47 11.37
CA THR A 187 -5.59 9.15 10.06
C THR A 187 -4.77 8.09 9.30
N ALA A 188 -3.44 8.15 9.38
CA ALA A 188 -2.57 7.19 8.71
C ALA A 188 -2.66 5.78 9.30
N ILE A 189 -2.80 5.67 10.62
CA ILE A 189 -2.80 4.38 11.33
C ILE A 189 -4.21 3.73 11.39
N THR A 190 -5.27 4.52 11.24
CA THR A 190 -6.66 4.06 11.36
C THR A 190 -6.99 2.86 10.45
N PRO A 191 -6.64 2.81 9.16
CA PRO A 191 -6.92 1.64 8.32
C PRO A 191 -6.27 0.37 8.85
N THR A 192 -5.03 0.47 9.30
CA THR A 192 -4.28 -0.65 9.89
C THR A 192 -4.93 -1.15 11.17
N LEU A 193 -5.32 -0.23 12.07
CA LEU A 193 -6.04 -0.59 13.30
C LEU A 193 -7.39 -1.28 12.99
N ASN A 194 -8.10 -0.81 11.98
CA ASN A 194 -9.35 -1.44 11.54
C ASN A 194 -9.09 -2.83 10.95
N SER A 195 -8.04 -3.00 10.18
CA SER A 195 -7.63 -4.31 9.66
C SER A 195 -7.33 -5.27 10.82
N ILE A 196 -6.57 -4.85 11.82
CA ILE A 196 -6.25 -5.66 13.02
C ILE A 196 -7.53 -6.08 13.74
N LYS A 197 -8.46 -5.14 13.99
CA LYS A 197 -9.71 -5.41 14.71
C LYS A 197 -10.64 -6.37 13.98
N ASN A 198 -10.64 -6.31 12.65
CA ASN A 198 -11.59 -7.06 11.81
C ASN A 198 -11.01 -8.40 11.32
N MET A 199 -9.73 -8.62 11.52
CA MET A 199 -9.03 -9.78 11.03
C MET A 199 -9.42 -11.05 11.79
N GLY A 200 -9.60 -12.13 11.04
CA GLY A 200 -10.05 -13.43 11.58
C GLY A 200 -11.56 -13.61 11.64
N ILE A 201 -12.35 -12.52 11.71
CA ILE A 201 -13.82 -12.61 11.75
C ILE A 201 -14.44 -12.10 10.45
N ILE A 202 -14.04 -10.90 10.03
CA ILE A 202 -14.63 -10.22 8.85
C ILE A 202 -13.70 -10.33 7.64
N SER A 203 -12.40 -10.31 7.87
CA SER A 203 -11.38 -10.31 6.84
C SER A 203 -10.38 -11.42 7.08
N LEU A 204 -10.18 -12.26 6.06
CA LEU A 204 -9.06 -13.20 6.01
C LEU A 204 -8.00 -12.62 5.06
N PRO A 205 -6.72 -12.60 5.46
CA PRO A 205 -5.66 -12.15 4.57
C PRO A 205 -5.65 -12.95 3.28
N GLY A 206 -5.48 -12.29 2.13
CA GLY A 206 -5.49 -12.95 0.82
C GLY A 206 -4.44 -14.07 0.69
N MET A 207 -3.34 -13.99 1.43
CA MET A 207 -2.36 -15.08 1.54
C MET A 207 -2.92 -16.31 2.26
N MET A 208 -3.88 -16.15 3.18
CA MET A 208 -4.53 -17.29 3.85
C MET A 208 -5.42 -18.08 2.89
N THR A 209 -6.19 -17.41 2.05
CA THR A 209 -7.12 -18.09 1.14
C THR A 209 -6.41 -18.94 0.10
N GLY A 210 -5.18 -18.56 -0.29
CA GLY A 210 -4.34 -19.36 -1.18
C GLY A 210 -3.58 -20.51 -0.49
N GLN A 211 -3.47 -20.48 0.85
CA GLN A 211 -2.67 -21.44 1.64
C GLN A 211 -3.51 -22.31 2.59
N ILE A 212 -4.83 -22.13 2.64
CA ILE A 212 -5.73 -22.96 3.47
C ILE A 212 -5.55 -24.46 3.23
N PRO A 213 -5.19 -24.97 2.03
CA PRO A 213 -4.89 -26.38 1.83
C PRO A 213 -3.58 -26.83 2.48
N VAL A 214 -2.74 -25.89 2.90
CA VAL A 214 -1.42 -26.16 3.48
C VAL A 214 -1.38 -25.50 4.85
N SER A 215 -1.53 -26.25 5.86
CA SER A 215 -1.44 -26.07 7.33
C SER A 215 -0.54 -24.95 7.92
N TYR A 216 -0.51 -23.74 7.37
CA TYR A 216 0.38 -22.64 7.78
C TYR A 216 -0.33 -21.44 8.39
N THR A 217 -1.28 -21.68 9.29
CA THR A 217 -1.96 -20.60 10.05
C THR A 217 -1.00 -19.73 10.89
N HIS A 218 0.18 -20.24 11.25
CA HIS A 218 1.17 -19.51 12.04
C HIS A 218 1.97 -18.46 11.24
N LEU A 219 1.95 -18.51 9.91
CA LEU A 219 2.63 -17.50 9.07
C LEU A 219 1.80 -16.22 8.88
N THR A 220 0.51 -16.29 9.12
CA THR A 220 -0.40 -15.17 8.87
C THR A 220 -0.55 -14.24 10.06
N LEU A 221 -0.49 -14.75 11.28
CA LEU A 221 -0.57 -13.94 12.50
C LEU A 221 0.47 -12.82 12.57
N PRO A 222 1.77 -13.06 12.31
CA PRO A 222 2.77 -12.00 12.33
C PRO A 222 2.62 -10.97 11.22
N THR A 223 2.18 -11.37 10.01
CA THR A 223 1.95 -10.45 8.89
C THR A 223 0.77 -9.52 9.11
N ILE A 224 -0.20 -9.94 9.93
CA ILE A 224 -1.37 -9.17 10.33
C ILE A 224 -0.99 -7.99 11.23
N LEU A 225 -0.08 -8.20 12.17
CA LEU A 225 0.32 -7.18 13.16
C LEU A 225 1.20 -6.06 12.56
N LEU A 226 1.69 -6.21 11.34
CA LEU A 226 2.62 -5.28 10.68
C LEU A 226 2.03 -4.60 9.44
N VAL A 227 0.79 -4.85 9.14
CA VAL A 227 -0.05 -4.14 8.18
C VAL A 227 -0.87 -3.09 8.92
#